data_f60b34083c52647c293f07d4c531b879
#
_entry.id   f60b34083c52647c293f07d4c531b879
#
_cell.length_a   1.000
_cell.length_b   1.000
_cell.length_c   1.000
_cell.angle_alpha   90.00
_cell.angle_beta   90.00
_cell.angle_gamma   90.00
#
_symmetry.space_group_name_H-M   'P 1'
#
loop_
_entity.id
_entity.type
_entity.pdbx_description
1 polymer ?
#
loop_
_entity_poly.entity_id
_entity_poly.type
_entity_poly.pdbx_seq_one_letter_code
_entity_poly.pdbx_strand_id
1 'polypeptide(L)'
;MEAFNSKNNWMKIIIVFLLLIISVGFCAYVGFETCLSKRLFHLDESLSYSLSNEPRLGWLVYETTDFVTKNYFADYGVTYAPFNYSQVIANQANDVHPPLFYLILHTICSLHPNEVSIWHGLSINYFSYLLNVFLVFTLVYYLSKKPILAFLSSLIYGLNPSILQGLIFIRMYQLTSTWIILFVFVAALIANQKDHIFSRYIWLFLITIGGG
;
A
#
# COMPACT_ATOMS: atom_id res chain seq x y z
N MET A 1 -7.13 46.19 -5.56
CA MET A 1 -6.00 45.34 -5.04
C MET A 1 -6.43 43.94 -4.64
N GLU A 2 -7.56 43.76 -3.94
CA GLU A 2 -8.03 42.45 -3.51
C GLU A 2 -8.37 41.45 -4.66
N ALA A 3 -9.00 41.90 -5.75
CA ALA A 3 -9.32 41.07 -6.90
C ALA A 3 -8.09 40.50 -7.64
N PHE A 4 -6.99 41.26 -7.67
CA PHE A 4 -5.74 40.81 -8.28
C PHE A 4 -5.02 39.76 -7.43
N ASN A 5 -5.12 39.88 -6.11
CA ASN A 5 -4.56 38.91 -5.16
C ASN A 5 -5.34 37.57 -5.19
N SER A 6 -6.67 37.63 -5.33
CA SER A 6 -7.55 36.47 -5.49
C SER A 6 -7.20 35.66 -6.74
N LYS A 7 -7.03 36.32 -7.90
CA LYS A 7 -6.71 35.66 -9.18
C LYS A 7 -5.36 34.91 -9.13
N ASN A 8 -4.36 35.48 -8.46
CA ASN A 8 -3.05 34.85 -8.27
C ASN A 8 -3.13 33.61 -7.37
N ASN A 9 -4.00 33.60 -6.37
CA ASN A 9 -4.18 32.43 -5.49
C ASN A 9 -4.85 31.27 -6.23
N TRP A 10 -5.87 31.54 -7.05
CA TRP A 10 -6.51 30.50 -7.87
C TRP A 10 -5.56 29.84 -8.86
N MET A 11 -4.71 30.66 -9.55
CA MET A 11 -3.70 30.10 -10.45
C MET A 11 -2.72 29.18 -9.74
N LYS A 12 -2.25 29.54 -8.54
CA LYS A 12 -1.36 28.69 -7.75
C LYS A 12 -2.03 27.36 -7.38
N ILE A 13 -3.28 27.38 -6.96
CA ILE A 13 -4.06 26.18 -6.62
C ILE A 13 -4.19 25.26 -7.85
N ILE A 14 -4.54 25.82 -9.00
CA ILE A 14 -4.65 25.09 -10.26
C ILE A 14 -3.32 24.44 -10.63
N ILE A 15 -2.20 25.16 -10.55
CA ILE A 15 -0.88 24.61 -10.85
C ILE A 15 -0.52 23.45 -9.92
N VAL A 16 -0.75 23.58 -8.61
CA VAL A 16 -0.50 22.52 -7.64
C VAL A 16 -1.31 21.29 -7.99
N PHE A 17 -2.59 21.46 -8.28
CA PHE A 17 -3.50 20.36 -8.61
C PHE A 17 -3.12 19.67 -9.93
N LEU A 18 -2.75 20.43 -10.95
CA LEU A 18 -2.27 19.88 -12.23
C LEU A 18 -0.98 19.08 -12.05
N LEU A 19 0.00 19.60 -11.29
CA LEU A 19 1.25 18.90 -11.04
C LEU A 19 1.02 17.61 -10.24
N LEU A 20 0.11 17.63 -9.27
CA LEU A 20 -0.31 16.43 -8.53
C LEU A 20 -0.93 15.38 -9.47
N ILE A 21 -1.88 15.76 -10.29
CA ILE A 21 -2.53 14.84 -11.26
C ILE A 21 -1.49 14.27 -12.22
N ILE A 22 -0.61 15.09 -12.76
CA ILE A 22 0.43 14.65 -13.69
C ILE A 22 1.36 13.64 -13.02
N SER A 23 1.83 13.94 -11.78
CA SER A 23 2.75 13.04 -11.09
C SER A 23 2.10 11.69 -10.74
N VAL A 24 0.89 11.72 -10.17
CA VAL A 24 0.14 10.49 -9.83
C VAL A 24 -0.24 9.72 -11.09
N GLY A 25 -0.72 10.39 -12.13
CA GLY A 25 -1.10 9.76 -13.40
C GLY A 25 0.09 9.11 -14.12
N PHE A 26 1.25 9.78 -14.15
CA PHE A 26 2.46 9.22 -14.75
C PHE A 26 2.98 8.01 -13.95
N CYS A 27 3.04 8.14 -12.61
CA CYS A 27 3.41 7.01 -11.75
C CYS A 27 2.40 5.86 -11.84
N ALA A 28 1.10 6.16 -11.97
CA ALA A 28 0.08 5.14 -12.16
C ALA A 28 0.34 4.34 -13.46
N TYR A 29 0.62 5.03 -14.55
CA TYR A 29 0.96 4.36 -15.81
C TYR A 29 2.19 3.46 -15.66
N VAL A 30 3.31 4.00 -15.17
CA VAL A 30 4.55 3.23 -14.99
C VAL A 30 4.35 2.07 -14.00
N GLY A 31 3.67 2.30 -12.89
CA GLY A 31 3.36 1.26 -11.90
C GLY A 31 2.47 0.16 -12.47
N PHE A 32 1.48 0.49 -13.29
CA PHE A 32 0.61 -0.48 -13.95
C PHE A 32 1.38 -1.34 -14.96
N GLU A 33 2.21 -0.74 -15.82
CA GLU A 33 3.11 -1.46 -16.72
C GLU A 33 4.05 -2.40 -15.96
N THR A 34 4.57 -1.94 -14.82
CA THR A 34 5.41 -2.77 -13.94
C THR A 34 4.61 -3.96 -13.39
N CYS A 35 3.36 -3.76 -12.94
CA CYS A 35 2.48 -4.86 -12.51
C CYS A 35 2.20 -5.86 -13.64
N LEU A 36 1.96 -5.39 -14.87
CA LEU A 36 1.75 -6.24 -16.05
C LEU A 36 2.96 -7.13 -16.39
N SER A 37 4.16 -6.72 -16.00
CA SER A 37 5.40 -7.50 -16.22
C SER A 37 5.51 -8.72 -15.30
N LYS A 38 4.77 -8.76 -14.18
CA LYS A 38 4.80 -9.86 -13.22
C LYS A 38 4.10 -11.11 -13.77
N ARG A 39 4.81 -12.24 -13.77
CA ARG A 39 4.32 -13.50 -14.34
C ARG A 39 4.13 -14.63 -13.33
N LEU A 40 4.93 -14.62 -12.28
CA LEU A 40 5.02 -15.72 -11.33
C LEU A 40 4.98 -15.22 -9.89
N PHE A 41 4.53 -16.07 -8.99
CA PHE A 41 4.66 -15.86 -7.55
C PHE A 41 6.09 -16.15 -7.09
N HIS A 42 6.58 -15.32 -6.17
CA HIS A 42 7.70 -15.68 -5.31
C HIS A 42 7.21 -16.57 -4.16
N LEU A 43 8.09 -17.36 -3.56
CA LEU A 43 7.74 -18.25 -2.44
C LEU A 43 7.05 -17.47 -1.29
N ASP A 44 7.63 -16.34 -0.89
CA ASP A 44 7.07 -15.52 0.19
C ASP A 44 5.68 -14.93 -0.14
N GLU A 45 5.39 -14.71 -1.41
CA GLU A 45 4.08 -14.24 -1.86
C GLU A 45 3.03 -15.35 -1.77
N SER A 46 3.44 -16.58 -2.10
CA SER A 46 2.60 -17.77 -1.90
C SER A 46 2.26 -17.95 -0.41
N LEU A 47 3.24 -17.72 0.48
CA LEU A 47 3.00 -17.67 1.93
C LEU A 47 1.99 -16.59 2.32
N SER A 48 2.00 -15.42 1.68
CA SER A 48 1.02 -14.36 1.96
C SER A 48 -0.40 -14.83 1.65
N TYR A 49 -0.61 -15.53 0.53
CA TYR A 49 -1.91 -16.10 0.18
C TYR A 49 -2.33 -17.23 1.12
N SER A 50 -1.39 -18.12 1.47
CA SER A 50 -1.63 -19.20 2.41
C SER A 50 -2.01 -18.67 3.80
N LEU A 51 -1.26 -17.72 4.34
CA LEU A 51 -1.57 -17.08 5.64
C LEU A 51 -2.92 -16.34 5.63
N SER A 52 -3.36 -15.85 4.47
CA SER A 52 -4.65 -15.20 4.33
C SER A 52 -5.81 -16.17 4.20
N ASN A 53 -5.63 -17.35 3.56
CA ASN A 53 -6.74 -18.16 3.08
C ASN A 53 -6.77 -19.58 3.63
N GLU A 54 -5.63 -20.12 4.10
CA GLU A 54 -5.51 -21.51 4.54
C GLU A 54 -5.97 -21.70 6.00
N PRO A 55 -6.84 -22.68 6.31
CA PRO A 55 -7.32 -22.93 7.67
C PRO A 55 -6.28 -23.60 8.60
N ARG A 56 -5.16 -24.09 8.07
CA ARG A 56 -4.18 -24.90 8.81
C ARG A 56 -2.93 -24.13 9.23
N LEU A 57 -3.06 -22.93 9.77
CA LEU A 57 -1.95 -22.07 10.20
C LEU A 57 -1.06 -21.51 9.07
N GLY A 58 -1.50 -21.60 7.81
CA GLY A 58 -0.86 -20.92 6.69
C GLY A 58 0.53 -21.43 6.28
N TRP A 59 1.05 -22.46 6.91
CA TRP A 59 2.35 -23.01 6.54
C TRP A 59 2.22 -23.93 5.33
N LEU A 60 2.96 -23.60 4.26
CA LEU A 60 3.22 -24.54 3.17
C LEU A 60 4.10 -25.65 3.73
N VAL A 61 3.49 -26.72 4.21
CA VAL A 61 4.23 -27.92 4.59
C VAL A 61 4.56 -28.65 3.29
N TYR A 62 5.78 -28.51 2.83
CA TYR A 62 6.30 -29.35 1.75
C TYR A 62 6.55 -30.75 2.34
N GLU A 63 5.54 -31.60 2.26
CA GLU A 63 5.67 -33.00 2.66
C GLU A 63 6.39 -33.86 1.61
N THR A 64 6.63 -33.29 0.41
CA THR A 64 7.24 -34.05 -0.70
C THR A 64 8.49 -33.36 -1.20
N THR A 65 9.50 -34.15 -1.57
CA THR A 65 10.69 -33.73 -2.31
C THR A 65 10.44 -33.67 -3.83
N ASP A 66 9.23 -33.98 -4.27
CA ASP A 66 8.86 -34.06 -5.68
C ASP A 66 8.53 -32.68 -6.26
N PHE A 67 8.67 -32.53 -7.57
CA PHE A 67 8.25 -31.35 -8.30
C PHE A 67 6.73 -31.19 -8.18
N VAL A 68 6.30 -30.08 -7.57
CA VAL A 68 4.88 -29.72 -7.46
C VAL A 68 4.41 -28.98 -8.70
N THR A 69 3.20 -29.27 -9.15
CA THR A 69 2.58 -28.56 -10.29
C THR A 69 2.06 -27.19 -9.87
N LYS A 70 1.77 -26.31 -10.84
CA LYS A 70 1.14 -25.01 -10.56
C LYS A 70 -0.22 -25.15 -9.86
N ASN A 71 -0.90 -26.28 -10.03
CA ASN A 71 -2.18 -26.54 -9.38
C ASN A 71 -2.02 -26.74 -7.86
N TYR A 72 -0.88 -27.26 -7.41
CA TYR A 72 -0.57 -27.34 -6.00
C TYR A 72 -0.56 -25.97 -5.31
N PHE A 73 0.03 -24.96 -5.96
CA PHE A 73 -0.02 -23.58 -5.45
C PHE A 73 -1.41 -22.95 -5.56
N ALA A 74 -2.18 -23.32 -6.58
CA ALA A 74 -3.55 -22.84 -6.72
C ALA A 74 -4.42 -23.29 -5.54
N ASP A 75 -4.26 -24.53 -5.08
CA ASP A 75 -5.01 -25.06 -3.96
C ASP A 75 -4.73 -24.32 -2.63
N TYR A 76 -3.51 -23.83 -2.43
CA TYR A 76 -3.15 -23.05 -1.22
C TYR A 76 -3.61 -21.58 -1.24
N GLY A 77 -3.86 -21.02 -2.40
CA GLY A 77 -4.32 -19.65 -2.55
C GLY A 77 -5.84 -19.50 -2.53
N VAL A 78 -6.58 -20.59 -2.66
CA VAL A 78 -8.04 -20.60 -2.66
C VAL A 78 -8.58 -20.34 -1.26
N THR A 79 -9.64 -19.56 -1.16
CA THR A 79 -10.29 -19.27 0.12
C THR A 79 -11.27 -20.35 0.49
N TYR A 80 -10.94 -21.17 1.48
CA TYR A 80 -11.82 -22.26 1.96
C TYR A 80 -13.01 -21.75 2.79
N ALA A 81 -12.84 -20.63 3.49
CA ALA A 81 -13.87 -20.06 4.34
C ALA A 81 -13.94 -18.54 4.11
N PRO A 82 -14.70 -18.07 3.12
CA PRO A 82 -14.81 -16.67 2.80
C PRO A 82 -15.21 -15.80 4.00
N PHE A 83 -14.54 -14.65 4.16
CA PHE A 83 -14.74 -13.69 5.25
C PHE A 83 -14.50 -14.24 6.67
N ASN A 84 -13.78 -15.36 6.81
CA ASN A 84 -13.39 -15.90 8.11
C ASN A 84 -12.13 -15.20 8.66
N TYR A 85 -12.30 -13.98 9.13
CA TYR A 85 -11.19 -13.16 9.68
C TYR A 85 -10.55 -13.74 10.93
N SER A 86 -11.30 -14.53 11.72
CA SER A 86 -10.75 -15.19 12.91
C SER A 86 -9.64 -16.16 12.54
N GLN A 87 -9.75 -16.83 11.40
CA GLN A 87 -8.71 -17.71 10.88
C GLN A 87 -7.46 -16.93 10.46
N VAL A 88 -7.63 -15.79 9.78
CA VAL A 88 -6.52 -14.91 9.39
C VAL A 88 -5.76 -14.41 10.62
N ILE A 89 -6.49 -13.96 11.65
CA ILE A 89 -5.88 -13.50 12.92
C ILE A 89 -5.15 -14.66 13.62
N ALA A 90 -5.72 -15.87 13.64
CA ALA A 90 -5.06 -17.04 14.22
C ALA A 90 -3.76 -17.41 13.48
N ASN A 91 -3.76 -17.32 12.15
CA ASN A 91 -2.57 -17.53 11.33
C ASN A 91 -1.50 -16.46 11.64
N GLN A 92 -1.90 -15.18 11.72
CA GLN A 92 -1.00 -14.08 12.00
C GLN A 92 -0.47 -14.07 13.44
N ALA A 93 -1.20 -14.63 14.40
CA ALA A 93 -0.70 -14.79 15.77
C ALA A 93 0.52 -15.75 15.88
N ASN A 94 0.74 -16.57 14.85
CA ASN A 94 1.88 -17.47 14.71
C ASN A 94 2.92 -16.98 13.69
N ASP A 95 2.73 -15.80 13.12
CA ASP A 95 3.64 -15.13 12.19
C ASP A 95 4.18 -13.82 12.81
N VAL A 96 5.21 -13.26 12.21
CA VAL A 96 5.89 -12.04 12.71
C VAL A 96 5.40 -10.77 12.02
N HIS A 97 4.42 -10.87 11.12
CA HIS A 97 3.99 -9.76 10.29
C HIS A 97 2.65 -9.16 10.74
N PRO A 98 2.45 -7.84 10.56
CA PRO A 98 1.19 -7.17 10.89
C PRO A 98 -0.01 -7.74 10.10
N PRO A 99 -1.18 -7.93 10.73
CA PRO A 99 -2.30 -8.66 10.13
C PRO A 99 -3.05 -7.90 9.03
N LEU A 100 -2.94 -6.56 8.97
CA LEU A 100 -3.79 -5.74 8.11
C LEU A 100 -3.72 -6.11 6.62
N PHE A 101 -2.51 -6.33 6.09
CA PHE A 101 -2.34 -6.73 4.70
C PHE A 101 -3.07 -8.04 4.39
N TYR A 102 -2.95 -9.02 5.28
CA TYR A 102 -3.55 -10.36 5.13
C TYR A 102 -5.06 -10.32 5.26
N LEU A 103 -5.61 -9.46 6.13
CA LEU A 103 -7.05 -9.23 6.24
C LEU A 103 -7.63 -8.62 4.96
N ILE A 104 -6.94 -7.64 4.35
CA ILE A 104 -7.35 -7.04 3.09
C ILE A 104 -7.26 -8.09 1.96
N LEU A 105 -6.15 -8.85 1.89
CA LEU A 105 -5.97 -9.89 0.89
C LEU A 105 -7.05 -10.97 1.02
N HIS A 106 -7.35 -11.44 2.23
CA HIS A 106 -8.44 -12.37 2.51
C HIS A 106 -9.79 -11.83 2.04
N THR A 107 -10.06 -10.54 2.28
CA THR A 107 -11.30 -9.89 1.82
C THR A 107 -11.43 -9.96 0.30
N ILE A 108 -10.37 -9.61 -0.44
CA ILE A 108 -10.37 -9.66 -1.91
C ILE A 108 -10.52 -11.10 -2.41
N CYS A 109 -9.77 -12.05 -1.83
CA CYS A 109 -9.88 -13.46 -2.17
C CYS A 109 -11.28 -14.03 -1.84
N SER A 110 -11.92 -13.56 -0.76
CA SER A 110 -13.28 -13.97 -0.37
C SER A 110 -14.36 -13.53 -1.35
N LEU A 111 -14.11 -12.44 -2.11
CA LEU A 111 -14.99 -12.01 -3.21
C LEU A 111 -14.85 -12.92 -4.45
N HIS A 112 -13.74 -13.66 -4.56
CA HIS A 112 -13.43 -14.60 -5.66
C HIS A 112 -12.91 -15.94 -5.10
N PRO A 113 -13.73 -16.68 -4.31
CA PRO A 113 -13.26 -17.78 -3.46
C PRO A 113 -12.66 -18.98 -4.22
N ASN A 114 -12.99 -19.15 -5.49
CA ASN A 114 -12.53 -20.26 -6.34
C ASN A 114 -11.38 -19.84 -7.28
N GLU A 115 -10.83 -18.66 -7.11
CA GLU A 115 -9.81 -18.12 -8.01
C GLU A 115 -8.57 -17.69 -7.25
N VAL A 116 -7.39 -18.09 -7.75
CA VAL A 116 -6.11 -17.55 -7.33
C VAL A 116 -5.57 -16.63 -8.41
N SER A 117 -5.48 -15.35 -8.10
CA SER A 117 -4.99 -14.35 -9.03
C SER A 117 -3.87 -13.54 -8.40
N ILE A 118 -2.80 -13.32 -9.17
CA ILE A 118 -1.72 -12.37 -8.81
C ILE A 118 -2.31 -10.98 -8.53
N TRP A 119 -3.38 -10.62 -9.25
CA TRP A 119 -4.01 -9.31 -9.14
C TRP A 119 -4.71 -9.07 -7.79
N HIS A 120 -5.09 -10.12 -7.05
CA HIS A 120 -5.66 -9.93 -5.70
C HIS A 120 -4.66 -9.20 -4.79
N GLY A 121 -3.40 -9.65 -4.75
CA GLY A 121 -2.37 -9.01 -3.95
C GLY A 121 -1.76 -7.76 -4.61
N LEU A 122 -1.56 -7.79 -5.94
CA LEU A 122 -1.05 -6.62 -6.67
C LEU A 122 -1.96 -5.40 -6.55
N SER A 123 -3.28 -5.57 -6.49
CA SER A 123 -4.21 -4.46 -6.32
C SER A 123 -3.95 -3.70 -5.01
N ILE A 124 -3.70 -4.41 -3.91
CA ILE A 124 -3.38 -3.81 -2.62
C ILE A 124 -2.10 -2.98 -2.71
N ASN A 125 -1.05 -3.58 -3.28
CA ASN A 125 0.23 -2.90 -3.45
C ASN A 125 0.13 -1.70 -4.39
N TYR A 126 -0.63 -1.84 -5.49
CA TYR A 126 -0.80 -0.77 -6.47
C TYR A 126 -1.56 0.42 -5.87
N PHE A 127 -2.65 0.18 -5.14
CA PHE A 127 -3.34 1.26 -4.44
C PHE A 127 -2.46 1.91 -3.37
N SER A 128 -1.75 1.12 -2.58
CA SER A 128 -0.79 1.64 -1.59
C SER A 128 0.31 2.47 -2.25
N TYR A 129 0.85 2.03 -3.37
CA TYR A 129 1.85 2.75 -4.15
C TYR A 129 1.33 4.11 -4.64
N LEU A 130 0.15 4.17 -5.23
CA LEU A 130 -0.45 5.43 -5.68
C LEU A 130 -0.73 6.38 -4.51
N LEU A 131 -1.22 5.84 -3.41
CA LEU A 131 -1.43 6.61 -2.18
C LEU A 131 -0.10 7.16 -1.64
N ASN A 132 0.97 6.38 -1.69
CA ASN A 132 2.30 6.82 -1.27
C ASN A 132 2.83 7.97 -2.14
N VAL A 133 2.69 7.89 -3.47
CA VAL A 133 3.06 8.99 -4.40
C VAL A 133 2.28 10.26 -4.06
N PHE A 134 0.97 10.14 -3.85
CA PHE A 134 0.10 11.24 -3.44
C PHE A 134 0.53 11.86 -2.10
N LEU A 135 0.80 11.01 -1.11
CA LEU A 135 1.21 11.44 0.23
C LEU A 135 2.58 12.13 0.23
N VAL A 136 3.54 11.61 -0.54
CA VAL A 136 4.87 12.25 -0.69
C VAL A 136 4.72 13.63 -1.33
N PHE A 137 3.92 13.77 -2.40
CA PHE A 137 3.64 15.08 -2.99
C PHE A 137 3.06 16.04 -1.94
N THR A 138 2.02 15.59 -1.24
CA THR A 138 1.28 16.41 -0.27
C THR A 138 2.17 16.83 0.90
N LEU A 139 2.96 15.89 1.44
CA LEU A 139 3.90 16.14 2.53
C LEU A 139 4.97 17.19 2.13
N VAL A 140 5.62 16.99 0.98
CA VAL A 140 6.67 17.89 0.51
C VAL A 140 6.09 19.27 0.18
N TYR A 141 4.89 19.32 -0.42
CA TYR A 141 4.21 20.59 -0.65
C TYR A 141 3.83 21.29 0.66
N TYR A 142 3.32 20.54 1.63
CA TYR A 142 2.98 21.07 2.94
C TYR A 142 4.19 21.73 3.63
N LEU A 143 5.35 21.06 3.60
CA LEU A 143 6.57 21.53 4.26
C LEU A 143 7.25 22.68 3.50
N SER A 144 7.38 22.58 2.19
CA SER A 144 8.18 23.49 1.37
C SER A 144 7.39 24.66 0.79
N LYS A 145 6.07 24.51 0.61
CA LYS A 145 5.19 25.41 -0.15
C LYS A 145 5.62 25.59 -1.62
N LYS A 146 6.50 24.71 -2.13
CA LYS A 146 7.04 24.75 -3.49
C LYS A 146 6.47 23.62 -4.33
N PRO A 147 5.53 23.86 -5.27
CA PRO A 147 4.85 22.81 -6.01
C PRO A 147 5.79 22.01 -6.92
N ILE A 148 6.80 22.64 -7.50
CA ILE A 148 7.80 21.96 -8.35
C ILE A 148 8.63 20.97 -7.52
N LEU A 149 9.02 21.35 -6.29
CA LEU A 149 9.76 20.44 -5.41
C LEU A 149 8.91 19.24 -5.01
N ALA A 150 7.62 19.44 -4.69
CA ALA A 150 6.69 18.37 -4.39
C ALA A 150 6.50 17.41 -5.59
N PHE A 151 6.36 17.98 -6.79
CA PHE A 151 6.26 17.23 -8.03
C PHE A 151 7.50 16.35 -8.28
N LEU A 152 8.70 16.95 -8.23
CA LEU A 152 9.94 16.20 -8.43
C LEU A 152 10.15 15.12 -7.37
N SER A 153 9.87 15.41 -6.10
CA SER A 153 10.00 14.44 -5.01
C SER A 153 9.05 13.25 -5.17
N SER A 154 7.81 13.49 -5.58
CA SER A 154 6.85 12.41 -5.83
C SER A 154 7.24 11.55 -7.03
N LEU A 155 7.80 12.13 -8.09
CA LEU A 155 8.35 11.36 -9.23
C LEU A 155 9.59 10.56 -8.83
N ILE A 156 10.53 11.15 -8.09
CA ILE A 156 11.72 10.44 -7.60
C ILE A 156 11.31 9.25 -6.74
N TYR A 157 10.31 9.40 -5.86
CA TYR A 157 9.77 8.30 -5.08
C TYR A 157 9.12 7.24 -5.97
N GLY A 158 8.15 7.64 -6.80
CA GLY A 158 7.34 6.70 -7.58
C GLY A 158 8.13 5.95 -8.67
N LEU A 159 9.16 6.58 -9.24
CA LEU A 159 10.01 5.96 -10.27
C LEU A 159 11.25 5.25 -9.71
N ASN A 160 11.42 5.23 -8.38
CA ASN A 160 12.53 4.54 -7.75
C ASN A 160 12.44 3.03 -8.01
N PRO A 161 13.51 2.40 -8.54
CA PRO A 161 13.49 0.97 -8.83
C PRO A 161 13.14 0.09 -7.62
N SER A 162 13.58 0.44 -6.41
CA SER A 162 13.26 -0.29 -5.19
C SER A 162 11.77 -0.20 -4.83
N ILE A 163 11.14 0.96 -5.07
CA ILE A 163 9.70 1.13 -4.86
C ILE A 163 8.90 0.32 -5.88
N LEU A 164 9.31 0.33 -7.15
CA LEU A 164 8.70 -0.47 -8.22
C LEU A 164 8.89 -1.98 -8.00
N GLN A 165 10.03 -2.41 -7.48
CA GLN A 165 10.24 -3.80 -7.05
C GLN A 165 9.31 -4.16 -5.87
N GLY A 166 9.19 -3.30 -4.87
CA GLY A 166 8.25 -3.48 -3.76
C GLY A 166 6.80 -3.50 -4.21
N LEU A 167 6.44 -2.78 -5.28
CA LEU A 167 5.10 -2.78 -5.87
C LEU A 167 4.70 -4.17 -6.40
N ILE A 168 5.60 -4.84 -7.13
CA ILE A 168 5.31 -6.17 -7.70
C ILE A 168 5.57 -7.32 -6.72
N PHE A 169 6.15 -7.06 -5.56
CA PHE A 169 6.36 -8.04 -4.52
C PHE A 169 5.15 -8.07 -3.58
N ILE A 170 4.30 -9.11 -3.70
CA ILE A 170 3.00 -9.22 -3.00
C ILE A 170 3.22 -9.55 -1.52
N ARG A 171 3.63 -8.52 -0.77
CA ARG A 171 3.84 -8.51 0.68
C ARG A 171 3.37 -7.18 1.24
N MET A 172 3.31 -7.08 2.55
CA MET A 172 2.82 -5.88 3.28
C MET A 172 3.68 -4.62 3.09
N TYR A 173 4.84 -4.67 2.44
CA TYR A 173 5.82 -3.57 2.43
C TYR A 173 5.31 -2.26 1.84
N GLN A 174 4.54 -2.30 0.75
CA GLN A 174 3.94 -1.07 0.19
C GLN A 174 2.91 -0.45 1.14
N LEU A 175 2.10 -1.28 1.78
CA LEU A 175 1.12 -0.85 2.77
C LEU A 175 1.82 -0.30 4.03
N THR A 176 2.88 -0.95 4.51
CA THR A 176 3.70 -0.45 5.63
C THR A 176 4.32 0.90 5.29
N SER A 177 4.81 1.09 4.06
CA SER A 177 5.33 2.39 3.61
C SER A 177 4.25 3.49 3.68
N THR A 178 2.99 3.16 3.37
CA THR A 178 1.86 4.10 3.52
C THR A 178 1.71 4.57 4.96
N TRP A 179 1.76 3.64 5.92
CA TRP A 179 1.66 3.97 7.34
C TRP A 179 2.82 4.84 7.82
N ILE A 180 4.05 4.54 7.38
CA ILE A 180 5.23 5.35 7.72
C ILE A 180 5.09 6.78 7.18
N ILE A 181 4.69 6.95 5.91
CA ILE A 181 4.52 8.27 5.31
C ILE A 181 3.38 9.05 6.00
N LEU A 182 2.28 8.39 6.32
CA LEU A 182 1.18 8.97 7.09
C LEU A 182 1.63 9.42 8.48
N PHE A 183 2.41 8.59 9.18
CA PHE A 183 2.98 8.94 10.48
C PHE A 183 3.84 10.19 10.40
N VAL A 184 4.76 10.25 9.42
CA VAL A 184 5.61 11.44 9.19
C VAL A 184 4.78 12.66 8.85
N PHE A 185 3.72 12.50 8.04
CA PHE A 185 2.84 13.60 7.66
C PHE A 185 2.07 14.15 8.88
N VAL A 186 1.50 13.28 9.70
CA VAL A 186 0.79 13.72 10.92
C VAL A 186 1.76 14.34 11.92
N ALA A 187 2.97 13.80 12.07
CA ALA A 187 4.01 14.41 12.90
C ALA A 187 4.38 15.81 12.41
N ALA A 188 4.50 16.02 11.09
CA ALA A 188 4.76 17.33 10.51
C ALA A 188 3.59 18.32 10.74
N LEU A 189 2.34 17.84 10.67
CA LEU A 189 1.16 18.64 11.02
C LEU A 189 1.18 19.08 12.49
N ILE A 190 1.57 18.19 13.39
CA ILE A 190 1.67 18.48 14.83
C ILE A 190 2.76 19.52 15.10
N ALA A 191 3.93 19.35 14.49
CA ALA A 191 5.07 20.24 14.70
C ALA A 191 4.80 21.69 14.23
N ASN A 192 3.97 21.86 13.21
CA ASN A 192 3.68 23.17 12.62
C ASN A 192 2.51 23.95 13.24
N GLN A 193 1.75 23.35 14.17
CA GLN A 193 0.59 23.99 14.76
C GLN A 193 0.64 23.96 16.29
N LYS A 194 0.45 25.13 16.92
CA LYS A 194 0.55 25.28 18.39
C LYS A 194 -0.72 24.91 19.14
N ASP A 195 -1.88 24.83 18.47
CA ASP A 195 -3.18 24.63 19.11
C ASP A 195 -3.76 23.21 18.83
N HIS A 196 -4.54 22.68 19.76
CA HIS A 196 -5.21 21.34 19.68
C HIS A 196 -4.28 20.12 19.75
N ILE A 197 -3.32 20.15 20.67
CA ILE A 197 -2.33 19.08 20.88
C ILE A 197 -2.98 17.70 21.11
N PHE A 198 -4.06 17.63 21.90
CA PHE A 198 -4.67 16.35 22.31
C PHE A 198 -5.25 15.53 21.15
N SER A 199 -6.00 16.14 20.24
CA SER A 199 -6.62 15.41 19.12
C SER A 199 -5.55 14.82 18.17
N ARG A 200 -4.37 15.38 18.12
CA ARG A 200 -3.27 14.99 17.23
C ARG A 200 -2.46 13.83 17.76
N TYR A 201 -2.26 13.74 19.06
CA TYR A 201 -1.68 12.56 19.68
C TYR A 201 -2.58 11.34 19.49
N ILE A 202 -3.91 11.52 19.45
CA ILE A 202 -4.85 10.44 19.11
C ILE A 202 -4.59 9.95 17.67
N TRP A 203 -4.40 10.84 16.70
CA TRP A 203 -4.10 10.45 15.31
C TRP A 203 -2.76 9.71 15.19
N LEU A 204 -1.71 10.17 15.88
CA LEU A 204 -0.43 9.46 15.92
C LEU A 204 -0.59 8.07 16.52
N PHE A 205 -1.32 7.96 17.62
CA PHE A 205 -1.59 6.68 18.29
C PHE A 205 -2.36 5.72 17.38
N LEU A 206 -3.42 6.19 16.70
CA LEU A 206 -4.20 5.36 15.77
C LEU A 206 -3.37 4.89 14.56
N ILE A 207 -2.52 5.77 14.02
CA ILE A 207 -1.62 5.41 12.91
C ILE A 207 -0.58 4.39 13.38
N THR A 208 -0.04 4.54 14.59
CA THR A 208 0.93 3.59 15.13
C THR A 208 0.31 2.20 15.32
N ILE A 209 -0.92 2.11 15.85
CA ILE A 209 -1.62 0.82 16.02
C ILE A 209 -2.01 0.21 14.66
N GLY A 210 -2.46 1.02 13.70
CA GLY A 210 -2.88 0.51 12.39
C GLY A 210 -1.72 0.06 11.50
N GLY A 211 -0.50 0.50 11.77
CA GLY A 211 0.70 0.16 11.00
C GLY A 211 1.58 -0.93 11.62
N GLY A 212 1.25 -1.38 12.85
CA GLY A 212 2.05 -2.34 13.63
C GLY A 212 1.50 -3.76 13.71
#